data_531a51477f45e464c1fbb97a7d1604d6
#
_entry.id   531a51477f45e464c1fbb97a7d1604d6
#
_cell.length_a   1.000
_cell.length_b   1.000
_cell.length_c   1.000
_cell.angle_alpha   90.00
_cell.angle_beta   90.00
_cell.angle_gamma   90.00
#
_symmetry.space_group_name_H-M   'P 1'
#
loop_
_entity.id
_entity.type
_entity.pdbx_description
1 polymer ?
#
loop_
_entity_poly.entity_id
_entity_poly.type
_entity_poly.pdbx_seq_one_letter_code
_entity_poly.pdbx_strand_id
1 'polypeptide(L)'
;MLFRSNIAEIVGLDVINKLHPVSFDYIETKKSDIGFIAQEYQTVLPDQVVKHAANEFEKELVGEDEIYGINPNVVPYLVKAIQELSAKVAELEAKLK
;
A
#
# COMPACT_ATOMS: atom_id res chain seq x y z
N MET A 1 -22.38 3.94 -19.35
CA MET A 1 -22.92 4.07 -18.00
C MET A 1 -21.85 3.75 -16.96
N LEU A 2 -21.76 4.58 -15.94
CA LEU A 2 -20.81 4.36 -14.85
C LEU A 2 -21.49 3.58 -13.72
N PHE A 3 -20.83 2.55 -13.23
CA PHE A 3 -21.31 1.78 -12.08
C PHE A 3 -20.84 2.36 -10.75
N ARG A 4 -19.98 3.36 -10.81
CA ARG A 4 -19.39 3.98 -9.62
C ARG A 4 -19.96 5.36 -9.39
N SER A 5 -20.06 5.73 -8.13
CA SER A 5 -20.52 7.07 -7.74
C SER A 5 -19.45 7.74 -6.88
N ASN A 6 -19.65 9.03 -6.63
CA ASN A 6 -18.74 9.82 -5.78
C ASN A 6 -17.29 9.77 -6.27
N ILE A 7 -17.13 9.91 -7.59
CA ILE A 7 -15.82 9.93 -8.20
C ILE A 7 -15.10 11.21 -7.79
N ALA A 8 -13.89 11.08 -7.25
CA ALA A 8 -13.12 12.22 -6.73
C ALA A 8 -11.63 12.02 -7.03
N GLU A 9 -10.91 13.13 -7.03
CA GLU A 9 -9.46 13.11 -7.16
C GLU A 9 -8.82 12.56 -5.90
N ILE A 10 -7.68 11.91 -6.06
CA ILE A 10 -6.88 11.42 -4.93
C ILE A 10 -5.54 12.14 -4.91
N VAL A 11 -4.87 12.13 -3.74
CA VAL A 11 -3.49 12.56 -3.64
C VAL A 11 -2.58 11.34 -3.79
N GLY A 12 -1.44 11.53 -4.43
CA GLY A 12 -0.53 10.43 -4.72
C GLY A 12 0.78 10.49 -3.95
N LEU A 13 1.60 11.53 -4.16
CA LEU A 13 2.92 11.61 -3.54
C LEU A 13 2.87 11.52 -2.02
N ASP A 14 1.93 12.19 -1.39
CA ASP A 14 1.82 12.18 0.06
C ASP A 14 1.57 10.77 0.59
N VAL A 15 0.68 10.03 -0.05
CA VAL A 15 0.38 8.66 0.32
C VAL A 15 1.59 7.75 0.08
N ILE A 16 2.16 7.82 -1.11
CA ILE A 16 3.29 6.96 -1.49
C ILE A 16 4.49 7.16 -0.57
N ASN A 17 4.78 8.41 -0.20
CA ASN A 17 5.91 8.71 0.66
C ASN A 17 5.74 8.23 2.10
N LYS A 18 4.52 7.91 2.50
CA LYS A 18 4.24 7.35 3.83
C LYS A 18 4.30 5.83 3.87
N LEU A 19 4.34 5.18 2.71
CA LEU A 19 4.41 3.73 2.64
C LEU A 19 5.84 3.25 2.82
N HIS A 20 5.98 2.05 3.38
CA HIS A 20 7.28 1.44 3.65
C HIS A 20 7.37 0.09 2.94
N PRO A 21 7.89 0.04 1.71
CA PRO A 21 8.06 -1.23 1.02
C PRO A 21 9.24 -2.01 1.61
N VAL A 22 9.06 -3.30 1.77
CA VAL A 22 10.07 -4.17 2.37
C VAL A 22 10.18 -5.47 1.60
N SER A 23 11.30 -6.15 1.77
CA SER A 23 11.43 -7.54 1.37
C SER A 23 11.31 -8.42 2.61
N PHE A 24 10.80 -9.62 2.43
CA PHE A 24 10.62 -10.54 3.54
C PHE A 24 10.67 -11.97 3.03
N ASP A 25 10.86 -12.90 3.96
CA ASP A 25 10.83 -14.33 3.66
C ASP A 25 9.59 -14.94 4.30
N TYR A 26 8.88 -15.76 3.56
CA TYR A 26 7.77 -16.53 4.13
C TYR A 26 8.33 -17.62 5.03
N ILE A 27 7.78 -17.71 6.24
CA ILE A 27 8.24 -18.68 7.22
C ILE A 27 8.00 -20.10 6.73
N GLU A 28 6.82 -20.31 6.15
CA GLU A 28 6.38 -21.64 5.71
C GLU A 28 7.18 -22.17 4.54
N THR A 29 7.35 -21.38 3.49
CA THR A 29 7.97 -21.82 2.23
C THR A 29 9.43 -21.42 2.12
N LYS A 30 9.90 -20.53 2.98
CA LYS A 30 11.26 -19.94 2.93
C LYS A 30 11.53 -19.15 1.65
N LYS A 31 10.49 -18.80 0.91
CA LYS A 31 10.60 -17.98 -0.31
C LYS A 31 10.59 -16.52 0.06
N SER A 32 11.36 -15.73 -0.70
CA SER A 32 11.41 -14.28 -0.52
C SER A 32 10.38 -13.60 -1.39
N ASP A 33 9.89 -12.48 -0.89
CA ASP A 33 8.94 -11.65 -1.63
C ASP A 33 9.12 -10.20 -1.19
N ILE A 34 8.40 -9.30 -1.85
CA ILE A 34 8.38 -7.89 -1.50
C ILE A 34 6.94 -7.45 -1.24
N GLY A 35 6.79 -6.47 -0.39
CA GLY A 35 5.46 -5.97 -0.07
C GLY A 35 5.51 -5.00 1.09
N PHE A 36 4.48 -5.02 1.90
CA PHE A 36 4.31 -4.10 3.01
C PHE A 36 3.95 -4.87 4.27
N ILE A 37 4.29 -4.30 5.42
CA ILE A 37 3.86 -4.82 6.72
C ILE A 37 2.45 -4.31 6.99
N ALA A 38 1.49 -5.21 7.23
CA ALA A 38 0.08 -4.87 7.33
C ALA A 38 -0.20 -3.81 8.40
N GLN A 39 0.43 -3.91 9.56
CA GLN A 39 0.24 -2.97 10.64
C GLN A 39 0.73 -1.57 10.30
N GLU A 40 1.82 -1.46 9.55
CA GLU A 40 2.33 -0.18 9.07
C GLU A 40 1.44 0.38 7.96
N TYR A 41 1.04 -0.49 7.03
CA TYR A 41 0.19 -0.11 5.91
C TYR A 41 -1.15 0.44 6.38
N GLN A 42 -1.68 -0.13 7.45
CA GLN A 42 -2.96 0.27 8.03
C GLN A 42 -2.97 1.74 8.47
N THR A 43 -1.83 2.27 8.89
CA THR A 43 -1.75 3.67 9.31
C THR A 43 -1.93 4.64 8.16
N VAL A 44 -1.68 4.19 6.93
CA VAL A 44 -1.76 5.03 5.73
C VAL A 44 -3.04 4.75 4.95
N LEU A 45 -3.34 3.47 4.73
CA LEU A 45 -4.48 3.03 3.92
C LEU A 45 -5.29 1.97 4.66
N PRO A 46 -6.00 2.37 5.73
CA PRO A 46 -6.70 1.40 6.58
C PRO A 46 -7.78 0.60 5.85
N ASP A 47 -8.40 1.17 4.81
CA ASP A 47 -9.45 0.49 4.05
C ASP A 47 -8.92 -0.68 3.21
N GLN A 48 -7.62 -0.77 3.05
CA GLN A 48 -6.99 -1.85 2.29
C GLN A 48 -6.42 -2.96 3.17
N VAL A 49 -6.64 -2.89 4.46
CA VAL A 49 -6.21 -3.90 5.41
C VAL A 49 -7.44 -4.70 5.85
N VAL A 50 -7.32 -6.02 5.81
CA VAL A 50 -8.40 -6.91 6.20
C VAL A 50 -7.94 -7.81 7.34
N LYS A 51 -8.86 -8.12 8.23
CA LYS A 51 -8.66 -9.12 9.28
C LYS A 51 -9.32 -10.40 8.83
N HIS A 52 -8.68 -11.52 9.10
CA HIS A 52 -9.32 -12.80 8.89
C HIS A 52 -8.96 -13.73 10.04
N ALA A 53 -9.80 -14.77 10.24
CA ALA A 53 -9.55 -15.75 11.27
C ALA A 53 -8.26 -16.51 10.95
N ALA A 54 -7.40 -16.62 11.94
CA ALA A 54 -6.16 -17.36 11.79
C ALA A 54 -6.46 -18.86 11.71
N ASN A 55 -5.79 -19.56 10.77
CA ASN A 55 -5.85 -21.01 10.76
C ASN A 55 -4.94 -21.57 11.87
N GLU A 56 -4.94 -22.89 12.06
CA GLU A 56 -4.16 -23.49 13.16
C GLU A 56 -2.67 -23.21 13.06
N PHE A 57 -2.12 -23.24 11.84
CA PHE A 57 -0.71 -22.94 11.61
C PHE A 57 -0.39 -21.49 11.99
N GLU A 58 -1.23 -20.56 11.59
CA GLU A 58 -1.05 -19.15 11.90
C GLU A 58 -1.17 -18.87 13.39
N LYS A 59 -2.11 -19.53 14.07
CA LYS A 59 -2.26 -19.41 15.52
C LYS A 59 -1.01 -19.87 16.27
N GLU A 60 -0.39 -20.93 15.79
CA GLU A 60 0.85 -21.44 16.38
C GLU A 60 1.99 -20.45 16.22
N LEU A 61 2.07 -19.78 15.07
CA LEU A 61 3.15 -18.85 14.79
C LEU A 61 2.99 -17.52 15.53
N VAL A 62 1.80 -16.95 15.55
CA VAL A 62 1.59 -15.59 16.08
C VAL A 62 0.85 -15.55 17.41
N GLY A 63 0.22 -16.65 17.80
CA GLY A 63 -0.50 -16.74 19.07
C GLY A 63 -1.79 -15.94 19.12
N GLU A 64 -2.35 -15.56 17.98
CA GLU A 64 -3.57 -14.77 17.89
C GLU A 64 -4.63 -15.51 17.07
N ASP A 65 -5.90 -15.23 17.38
CA ASP A 65 -7.03 -15.83 16.68
C ASP A 65 -7.32 -15.14 15.34
N GLU A 66 -6.87 -13.90 15.18
CA GLU A 66 -7.07 -13.14 13.95
C GLU A 66 -5.75 -12.58 13.49
N ILE A 67 -5.55 -12.53 12.19
CA ILE A 67 -4.38 -11.89 11.59
C ILE A 67 -4.82 -10.84 10.58
N TYR A 68 -3.92 -9.89 10.35
CA TYR A 68 -4.14 -8.83 9.38
C TYR A 68 -3.51 -9.22 8.05
N GLY A 69 -4.30 -9.07 6.99
CA GLY A 69 -3.79 -9.17 5.63
C GLY A 69 -3.97 -7.83 4.93
N ILE A 70 -3.26 -7.63 3.86
CA ILE A 70 -3.46 -6.45 3.04
C ILE A 70 -3.84 -6.87 1.63
N ASN A 71 -4.70 -6.06 1.02
CA ASN A 71 -5.04 -6.18 -0.37
C ASN A 71 -4.66 -4.86 -1.03
N PRO A 72 -3.37 -4.64 -1.28
CA PRO A 72 -2.88 -3.32 -1.65
C PRO A 72 -3.32 -2.93 -3.05
N ASN A 73 -3.88 -1.74 -3.15
CA ASN A 73 -4.25 -1.15 -4.43
C ASN A 73 -3.51 0.17 -4.58
N VAL A 74 -2.20 0.08 -4.80
CA VAL A 74 -1.32 1.25 -4.85
C VAL A 74 -1.16 1.83 -6.24
N VAL A 75 -1.54 1.10 -7.29
CA VAL A 75 -1.33 1.56 -8.67
C VAL A 75 -1.98 2.92 -8.94
N PRO A 76 -3.25 3.17 -8.56
CA PRO A 76 -3.81 4.51 -8.75
C PRO A 76 -3.03 5.60 -8.03
N TYR A 77 -2.54 5.31 -6.82
CA TYR A 77 -1.71 6.25 -6.07
C TYR A 77 -0.36 6.48 -6.74
N LEU A 78 0.23 5.42 -7.31
CA LEU A 78 1.48 5.55 -8.05
C LEU A 78 1.29 6.40 -9.31
N VAL A 79 0.21 6.19 -10.04
CA VAL A 79 -0.09 6.99 -11.23
C VAL A 79 -0.22 8.46 -10.85
N LYS A 80 -1.00 8.75 -9.80
CA LYS A 80 -1.18 10.12 -9.33
C LYS A 80 0.14 10.71 -8.84
N ALA A 81 0.93 9.93 -8.11
CA ALA A 81 2.24 10.37 -7.61
C ALA A 81 3.18 10.75 -8.75
N ILE A 82 3.21 9.94 -9.79
CA ILE A 82 4.06 10.22 -10.96
C ILE A 82 3.59 11.50 -11.66
N GLN A 83 2.28 11.68 -11.81
CA GLN A 83 1.73 12.89 -12.41
C GLN A 83 2.09 14.13 -11.61
N GLU A 84 1.96 14.06 -10.29
CA GLU A 84 2.31 15.16 -9.40
C GLU A 84 3.81 15.47 -9.45
N LEU A 85 4.64 14.42 -9.44
CA LEU A 85 6.09 14.57 -9.53
C LEU A 85 6.51 15.16 -10.87
N SER A 86 5.91 14.71 -11.97
CA SER A 86 6.18 15.24 -13.30
C SER A 86 5.86 16.74 -13.37
N ALA A 87 4.76 17.15 -12.76
CA ALA A 87 4.38 18.55 -12.72
C ALA A 87 5.39 19.37 -11.92
N LYS A 88 5.89 18.82 -10.79
CA LYS A 88 6.91 19.50 -9.98
C LYS A 88 8.24 19.63 -10.73
N VAL A 89 8.63 18.59 -11.45
CA VAL A 89 9.85 18.63 -12.26
C VAL A 89 9.72 19.69 -13.34
N ALA A 90 8.61 19.74 -14.05
CA ALA A 90 8.38 20.74 -15.07
C ALA A 90 8.42 22.16 -14.53
N GLU A 91 7.83 22.35 -13.32
CA GLU A 91 7.86 23.64 -12.63
C GLU A 91 9.28 24.04 -12.28
N LEU A 92 10.08 23.13 -11.74
CA LEU A 92 11.46 23.39 -11.39
C LEU A 92 12.32 23.70 -12.61
N GLU A 93 12.11 22.96 -13.71
CA GLU A 93 12.81 23.21 -14.96
C GLU A 93 12.52 24.61 -15.49
N ALA A 94 11.26 25.04 -15.39
CA ALA A 94 10.87 26.39 -15.81
C ALA A 94 11.58 27.47 -14.99
N LYS A 95 11.82 27.22 -13.71
CA LYS A 95 12.50 28.17 -12.82
C LYS A 95 14.01 28.27 -13.10
N LEU A 96 14.58 27.24 -13.73
CA LEU A 96 16.01 27.20 -14.03
C LEU A 96 16.36 27.88 -15.36
N LYS A 97 15.35 28.25 -16.12
CA LYS A 97 15.59 28.92 -17.41
C LYS A 97 15.61 30.45 -17.28
#